data_02c3f704e293f108520242f61cc9e095
#
_entry.id   02c3f704e293f108520242f61cc9e095
#
_cell.length_a   1.000
_cell.length_b   1.000
_cell.length_c   1.000
_cell.angle_alpha   90.00
_cell.angle_beta   90.00
_cell.angle_gamma   90.00
#
_symmetry.space_group_name_H-M   'P 1'
#
loop_
_entity.id
_entity.type
_entity.pdbx_description
1 polymer ?
#
loop_
_entity_poly.entity_id
_entity_poly.type
_entity_poly.pdbx_seq_one_letter_code
_entity_poly.pdbx_strand_id
1 'polypeptide(L)'
;SIHRDYYPTDFVASMTLASTWDREAAFKVGQGIGNEVREFGLDWILSPAMNLIRNPLCGRNHEYYSEDPYLSGTIGAGYVRGVQSEGTAACPKHFVANNQETNRNNNISQVSQRALREIYLKAFEIMVKESDPWTIMTSYNKLNGPYAVQNYELLTTIVRDEWGWKGMYVSDWNAGDDAVAAMLAGNDMLQPGQDKQYQAILEAAKSGKLPMEVLDANVKRILEYVIKTHNFKGYKYSNEPNLKAHAKVVREVGADGIVLLKNSGILPLAGKKVALFGCTSYDWISGGSGFGGTSVGHYTVSLIEGLRCVGYEVYKPLIGIYTQHLAAEEKRLFPNGRPPFSLMPPARADEKQFTAEELNAAIE
;
A
#
# COMPACT_ATOMS: atom_id res chain seq x y z
N SER A 1 -16.95 -9.43 -7.81
CA SER A 1 -16.62 -10.56 -6.93
C SER A 1 -15.11 -10.71 -6.90
N ILE A 2 -14.51 -10.54 -5.73
CA ILE A 2 -13.10 -10.93 -5.53
C ILE A 2 -13.15 -12.46 -5.52
N HIS A 3 -12.73 -13.09 -6.61
CA HIS A 3 -12.52 -14.54 -6.63
C HIS A 3 -11.34 -14.82 -5.68
N ARG A 4 -11.59 -15.57 -4.61
CA ARG A 4 -10.64 -15.93 -3.57
C ARG A 4 -9.92 -17.26 -3.86
N ASP A 5 -9.62 -17.51 -5.11
CA ASP A 5 -8.87 -18.71 -5.50
C ASP A 5 -7.34 -18.49 -5.39
N TYR A 6 -6.91 -17.27 -5.00
CA TYR A 6 -5.53 -16.86 -4.90
C TYR A 6 -5.20 -16.45 -3.48
N TYR A 7 -4.09 -16.94 -2.97
CA TYR A 7 -3.54 -16.61 -1.66
C TYR A 7 -2.14 -16.01 -1.84
N PRO A 8 -2.04 -14.71 -2.10
CA PRO A 8 -0.76 -14.05 -2.25
C PRO A 8 0.02 -14.03 -0.94
N THR A 9 1.33 -13.82 -1.04
CA THR A 9 2.20 -13.61 0.11
C THR A 9 1.89 -12.26 0.76
N ASP A 10 1.74 -12.24 2.08
CA ASP A 10 1.71 -11.01 2.87
C ASP A 10 3.13 -10.50 3.05
N PHE A 11 3.55 -9.60 2.18
CA PHE A 11 4.85 -8.93 2.31
C PHE A 11 4.84 -7.94 3.47
N VAL A 12 6.03 -7.59 3.94
CA VAL A 12 6.21 -6.65 5.05
C VAL A 12 5.58 -5.29 4.75
N ALA A 13 5.08 -4.61 5.78
CA ALA A 13 4.55 -3.26 5.65
C ALA A 13 5.62 -2.31 5.10
N SER A 14 5.20 -1.30 4.33
CA SER A 14 6.11 -0.34 3.69
C SER A 14 7.05 0.35 4.69
N MET A 15 6.55 0.66 5.90
CA MET A 15 7.34 1.23 6.99
C MET A 15 8.43 0.29 7.47
N THR A 16 8.14 -1.01 7.60
CA THR A 16 9.13 -2.04 7.96
C THR A 16 10.19 -2.15 6.88
N LEU A 17 9.77 -2.13 5.61
CA LEU A 17 10.70 -2.15 4.48
C LEU A 17 11.60 -0.91 4.47
N ALA A 18 11.06 0.28 4.72
CA ALA A 18 11.84 1.50 4.82
C ALA A 18 12.84 1.48 5.99
N SER A 19 12.47 0.83 7.10
CA SER A 19 13.34 0.71 8.29
C SER A 19 14.58 -0.16 8.05
N THR A 20 14.61 -0.97 7.00
CA THR A 20 15.83 -1.71 6.59
C THR A 20 16.90 -0.79 6.03
N TRP A 21 16.54 0.36 5.46
CA TRP A 21 17.41 1.26 4.69
C TRP A 21 18.13 0.56 3.53
N ASP A 22 17.61 -0.60 3.10
CA ASP A 22 18.20 -1.46 2.08
C ASP A 22 17.37 -1.44 0.78
N ARG A 23 17.97 -0.88 -0.28
CA ARG A 23 17.36 -0.83 -1.63
C ARG A 23 17.25 -2.21 -2.27
N GLU A 24 18.16 -3.13 -1.92
CA GLU A 24 18.14 -4.49 -2.44
C GLU A 24 17.03 -5.32 -1.77
N ALA A 25 16.78 -5.12 -0.48
CA ALA A 25 15.61 -5.68 0.19
C ALA A 25 14.31 -5.20 -0.47
N ALA A 26 14.23 -3.90 -0.80
CA ALA A 26 13.09 -3.35 -1.52
C ALA A 26 12.93 -3.95 -2.93
N PHE A 27 14.03 -4.17 -3.65
CA PHE A 27 14.01 -4.84 -4.94
C PHE A 27 13.49 -6.29 -4.83
N LYS A 28 13.98 -7.08 -3.87
CA LYS A 28 13.54 -8.47 -3.65
C LYS A 28 12.04 -8.55 -3.31
N VAL A 29 11.55 -7.65 -2.46
CA VAL A 29 10.11 -7.56 -2.14
C VAL A 29 9.31 -7.23 -3.40
N GLY A 30 9.73 -6.21 -4.15
CA GLY A 30 9.09 -5.85 -5.42
C GLY A 30 9.10 -6.99 -6.43
N GLN A 31 10.21 -7.71 -6.56
CA GLN A 31 10.36 -8.86 -7.45
C GLN A 31 9.39 -9.99 -7.07
N GLY A 32 9.29 -10.33 -5.78
CA GLY A 32 8.34 -11.34 -5.31
C GLY A 32 6.89 -10.96 -5.63
N ILE A 33 6.52 -9.70 -5.39
CA ILE A 33 5.18 -9.19 -5.74
C ILE A 33 4.95 -9.22 -7.25
N GLY A 34 5.90 -8.75 -8.06
CA GLY A 34 5.81 -8.79 -9.52
C GLY A 34 5.64 -10.20 -10.07
N ASN A 35 6.35 -11.17 -9.49
CA ASN A 35 6.21 -12.58 -9.81
C ASN A 35 4.79 -13.10 -9.51
N GLU A 36 4.26 -12.82 -8.32
CA GLU A 36 2.90 -13.26 -7.97
C GLU A 36 1.84 -12.61 -8.89
N VAL A 37 1.96 -11.32 -9.16
CA VAL A 37 1.05 -10.61 -10.08
C VAL A 37 1.06 -11.27 -11.46
N ARG A 38 2.25 -11.56 -12.01
CA ARG A 38 2.39 -12.25 -13.30
C ARG A 38 1.78 -13.66 -13.28
N GLU A 39 2.16 -14.47 -12.28
CA GLU A 39 1.72 -15.86 -12.23
C GLU A 39 0.24 -16.02 -11.91
N PHE A 40 -0.38 -15.01 -11.28
CA PHE A 40 -1.83 -14.94 -11.12
C PHE A 40 -2.57 -14.30 -12.32
N GLY A 41 -1.87 -14.09 -13.44
CA GLY A 41 -2.46 -13.60 -14.68
C GLY A 41 -2.84 -12.13 -14.68
N LEU A 42 -2.21 -11.32 -13.82
CA LEU A 42 -2.40 -9.89 -13.76
C LEU A 42 -1.19 -9.15 -14.39
N ASP A 43 -1.43 -7.96 -14.92
CA ASP A 43 -0.38 -7.16 -15.57
C ASP A 43 0.12 -5.99 -14.70
N TRP A 44 -0.57 -5.70 -13.59
CA TRP A 44 -0.44 -4.44 -12.89
C TRP A 44 -0.73 -4.54 -11.39
N ILE A 45 0.11 -3.91 -10.57
CA ILE A 45 -0.13 -3.73 -9.13
C ILE A 45 -0.24 -2.25 -8.79
N LEU A 46 -1.28 -1.85 -8.03
CA LEU A 46 -1.50 -0.47 -7.58
C LEU A 46 -0.65 -0.15 -6.34
N SER A 47 0.65 -0.21 -6.49
CA SER A 47 1.67 -0.05 -5.45
C SER A 47 2.99 0.38 -6.12
N PRO A 48 3.92 1.05 -5.39
CA PRO A 48 3.91 1.37 -3.96
C PRO A 48 3.15 2.66 -3.63
N ALA A 49 2.80 2.83 -2.33
CA ALA A 49 2.24 4.09 -1.84
C ALA A 49 3.36 5.00 -1.33
N MET A 50 3.49 6.20 -1.91
CA MET A 50 4.66 7.07 -1.81
C MET A 50 4.43 8.36 -1.02
N ASN A 51 3.20 8.60 -0.51
CA ASN A 51 2.94 9.80 0.26
C ASN A 51 3.73 9.80 1.57
N LEU A 52 4.06 10.98 2.08
CA LEU A 52 4.85 11.12 3.29
C LEU A 52 4.00 10.94 4.55
N ILE A 53 4.57 10.32 5.57
CA ILE A 53 3.98 10.20 6.91
C ILE A 53 4.15 11.55 7.62
N ARG A 54 3.20 12.47 7.45
CA ARG A 54 3.24 13.83 8.02
C ARG A 54 2.53 13.94 9.35
N ASN A 55 1.39 13.27 9.48
CA ASN A 55 0.56 13.31 10.67
C ASN A 55 0.28 11.88 11.10
N PRO A 56 0.56 11.50 12.35
CA PRO A 56 0.31 10.14 12.83
C PRO A 56 -1.16 9.72 12.77
N LEU A 57 -2.09 10.67 12.69
CA LEU A 57 -3.52 10.42 12.57
C LEU A 57 -4.00 10.18 11.13
N CYS A 58 -3.12 10.24 10.14
CA CYS A 58 -3.50 9.89 8.77
C CYS A 58 -3.83 8.41 8.67
N GLY A 59 -5.05 8.07 8.24
CA GLY A 59 -5.56 6.71 8.20
C GLY A 59 -4.84 5.76 7.22
N ARG A 60 -3.99 6.29 6.33
CA ARG A 60 -3.23 5.51 5.34
C ARG A 60 -1.73 5.42 5.61
N ASN A 61 -1.25 5.89 6.76
CA ASN A 61 0.17 5.79 7.12
C ASN A 61 0.69 4.34 7.10
N HIS A 62 -0.18 3.35 7.33
CA HIS A 62 0.20 1.93 7.30
C HIS A 62 0.76 1.46 5.95
N GLU A 63 0.43 2.13 4.85
CA GLU A 63 0.92 1.79 3.50
C GLU A 63 2.04 2.70 3.00
N TYR A 64 2.43 3.75 3.75
CA TYR A 64 3.49 4.68 3.39
C TYR A 64 4.84 4.27 3.98
N TYR A 65 5.94 4.76 3.39
CA TYR A 65 7.30 4.36 3.77
C TYR A 65 7.85 5.14 4.96
N SER A 66 7.87 6.47 4.88
CA SER A 66 8.57 7.33 5.83
C SER A 66 8.04 8.77 5.79
N GLU A 67 8.43 9.58 6.76
CA GLU A 67 8.33 11.03 6.71
C GLU A 67 9.43 11.67 5.84
N ASP A 68 10.54 10.96 5.64
CA ASP A 68 11.67 11.40 4.83
C ASP A 68 11.42 11.12 3.34
N PRO A 69 11.37 12.17 2.48
CA PRO A 69 11.15 12.00 1.05
C PRO A 69 12.31 11.30 0.33
N TYR A 70 13.55 11.42 0.81
CA TYR A 70 14.69 10.74 0.21
C TYR A 70 14.62 9.23 0.47
N LEU A 71 14.40 8.82 1.71
CA LEU A 71 14.23 7.41 2.07
C LEU A 71 13.03 6.81 1.33
N SER A 72 11.87 7.49 1.34
CA SER A 72 10.68 7.03 0.61
C SER A 72 10.95 6.85 -0.88
N GLY A 73 11.62 7.82 -1.51
CA GLY A 73 11.93 7.80 -2.93
C GLY A 73 12.89 6.67 -3.31
N THR A 74 13.95 6.47 -2.53
CA THR A 74 15.00 5.47 -2.83
C THR A 74 14.52 4.05 -2.60
N ILE A 75 13.79 3.79 -1.52
CA ILE A 75 13.17 2.48 -1.24
C ILE A 75 12.06 2.20 -2.25
N GLY A 76 11.20 3.19 -2.54
CA GLY A 76 10.16 3.08 -3.57
C GLY A 76 10.73 2.76 -4.95
N ALA A 77 11.85 3.38 -5.33
CA ALA A 77 12.54 3.07 -6.60
C ALA A 77 13.06 1.62 -6.63
N GLY A 78 13.63 1.12 -5.54
CA GLY A 78 14.03 -0.28 -5.40
C GLY A 78 12.85 -1.22 -5.63
N TYR A 79 11.74 -0.96 -4.95
CA TYR A 79 10.50 -1.73 -5.10
C TYR A 79 9.97 -1.73 -6.54
N VAL A 80 9.87 -0.55 -7.17
CA VAL A 80 9.38 -0.43 -8.56
C VAL A 80 10.25 -1.22 -9.52
N ARG A 81 11.59 -1.10 -9.41
CA ARG A 81 12.51 -1.90 -10.24
C ARG A 81 12.30 -3.40 -10.03
N GLY A 82 12.08 -3.84 -8.78
CA GLY A 82 11.79 -5.24 -8.49
C GLY A 82 10.51 -5.72 -9.17
N VAL A 83 9.39 -5.00 -9.02
CA VAL A 83 8.12 -5.34 -9.69
C VAL A 83 8.30 -5.39 -11.21
N GLN A 84 8.94 -4.39 -11.80
CA GLN A 84 9.10 -4.28 -13.24
C GLN A 84 10.11 -5.26 -13.82
N SER A 85 11.04 -5.79 -13.02
CA SER A 85 11.96 -6.87 -13.45
C SER A 85 11.24 -8.16 -13.83
N GLU A 86 10.04 -8.37 -13.28
CA GLU A 86 9.16 -9.50 -13.62
C GLU A 86 8.24 -9.20 -14.82
N GLY A 87 8.39 -8.02 -15.45
CA GLY A 87 7.56 -7.58 -16.59
C GLY A 87 6.15 -7.15 -16.20
N THR A 88 5.91 -6.87 -14.93
CA THR A 88 4.65 -6.40 -14.34
C THR A 88 4.74 -4.91 -14.07
N ALA A 89 3.66 -4.15 -14.28
CA ALA A 89 3.67 -2.72 -13.99
C ALA A 89 3.53 -2.45 -12.50
N ALA A 90 4.40 -1.59 -11.96
CA ALA A 90 4.16 -0.91 -10.70
C ALA A 90 3.38 0.38 -10.92
N CYS A 91 2.56 0.78 -9.95
CA CYS A 91 1.80 2.02 -9.97
C CYS A 91 2.01 2.82 -8.68
N PRO A 92 3.11 3.58 -8.60
CA PRO A 92 3.30 4.50 -7.48
C PRO A 92 2.13 5.43 -7.28
N LYS A 93 1.75 5.62 -6.01
CA LYS A 93 0.54 6.37 -5.61
C LYS A 93 0.73 7.07 -4.27
N HIS A 94 -0.06 8.05 -3.89
CA HIS A 94 -1.07 8.76 -4.69
C HIS A 94 -0.47 10.12 -5.05
N PHE A 95 -0.29 10.39 -6.29
CA PHE A 95 0.40 11.59 -6.78
C PHE A 95 -0.54 12.80 -6.81
N VAL A 96 -0.42 13.77 -5.93
CA VAL A 96 0.55 14.00 -4.87
C VAL A 96 -0.08 14.67 -3.63
N ALA A 97 0.65 14.69 -2.52
CA ALA A 97 0.29 15.39 -1.28
C ALA A 97 -1.04 14.93 -0.64
N ASN A 98 -1.39 13.65 -0.79
CA ASN A 98 -2.52 13.02 -0.10
C ASN A 98 -2.08 12.57 1.31
N ASN A 99 -1.97 13.53 2.25
CA ASN A 99 -1.41 13.31 3.59
C ASN A 99 -2.47 13.29 4.70
N GLN A 100 -3.76 13.26 4.35
CA GLN A 100 -4.88 13.04 5.25
C GLN A 100 -6.06 12.41 4.53
N GLU A 101 -6.88 11.66 5.28
CA GLU A 101 -8.04 10.95 4.73
C GLU A 101 -9.37 11.62 5.06
N THR A 102 -9.42 12.46 6.09
CA THR A 102 -10.63 13.20 6.44
C THR A 102 -11.00 14.16 5.31
N ASN A 103 -12.19 13.97 4.74
CA ASN A 103 -12.73 14.79 3.63
C ASN A 103 -11.78 14.84 2.41
N ARG A 104 -11.06 13.75 2.13
CA ARG A 104 -9.98 13.70 1.14
C ARG A 104 -10.38 14.13 -0.26
N ASN A 105 -11.65 13.90 -0.65
CA ASN A 105 -12.17 14.27 -1.97
C ASN A 105 -12.39 15.79 -2.14
N ASN A 106 -12.45 16.55 -1.05
CA ASN A 106 -12.66 18.01 -1.09
C ASN A 106 -11.52 18.77 -0.40
N ASN A 107 -10.57 18.06 0.19
CA ASN A 107 -9.44 18.68 0.86
C ASN A 107 -8.53 19.40 -0.13
N ILE A 108 -8.02 20.56 0.27
CA ILE A 108 -7.04 21.34 -0.49
C ILE A 108 -5.71 21.27 0.26
N SER A 109 -4.73 20.58 -0.31
CA SER A 109 -3.35 20.62 0.16
C SER A 109 -2.73 21.94 -0.30
N GLN A 110 -2.64 22.91 0.62
CA GLN A 110 -1.98 24.19 0.37
C GLN A 110 -0.50 24.08 0.70
N VAL A 111 0.34 24.23 -0.29
CA VAL A 111 1.79 24.00 -0.19
C VAL A 111 2.53 25.07 -0.97
N SER A 112 3.56 25.69 -0.37
CA SER A 112 4.43 26.60 -1.12
C SER A 112 5.15 25.85 -2.24
N GLN A 113 5.53 26.53 -3.31
CA GLN A 113 6.25 25.91 -4.43
C GLN A 113 7.56 25.25 -3.98
N ARG A 114 8.28 25.89 -3.05
CA ARG A 114 9.50 25.32 -2.48
C ARG A 114 9.21 24.00 -1.74
N ALA A 115 8.27 24.02 -0.80
CA ALA A 115 7.93 22.82 -0.03
C ALA A 115 7.36 21.71 -0.93
N LEU A 116 6.58 22.06 -1.95
CA LEU A 116 6.08 21.11 -2.93
C LEU A 116 7.23 20.36 -3.62
N ARG A 117 8.22 21.09 -4.15
CA ARG A 117 9.33 20.51 -4.92
C ARG A 117 10.36 19.81 -4.04
N GLU A 118 10.69 20.38 -2.88
CA GLU A 118 11.77 19.86 -2.02
C GLU A 118 11.30 18.71 -1.11
N ILE A 119 9.99 18.59 -0.84
CA ILE A 119 9.41 17.62 0.09
C ILE A 119 8.42 16.70 -0.61
N TYR A 120 7.25 17.22 -1.03
CA TYR A 120 6.14 16.35 -1.47
C TYR A 120 6.36 15.69 -2.82
N LEU A 121 7.00 16.37 -3.76
CA LEU A 121 7.37 15.83 -5.06
C LEU A 121 8.67 15.03 -5.02
N LYS A 122 9.55 15.30 -4.05
CA LYS A 122 10.91 14.74 -4.01
C LYS A 122 10.94 13.21 -4.02
N ALA A 123 10.08 12.55 -3.25
CA ALA A 123 10.00 11.09 -3.23
C ALA A 123 9.62 10.52 -4.60
N PHE A 124 8.65 11.15 -5.27
CA PHE A 124 8.23 10.75 -6.61
C PHE A 124 9.28 11.08 -7.66
N GLU A 125 9.95 12.23 -7.56
CA GLU A 125 11.03 12.61 -8.48
C GLU A 125 12.17 11.58 -8.47
N ILE A 126 12.64 11.21 -7.28
CA ILE A 126 13.70 10.19 -7.11
C ILE A 126 13.23 8.87 -7.71
N MET A 127 12.03 8.42 -7.34
CA MET A 127 11.47 7.18 -7.82
C MET A 127 11.30 7.17 -9.34
N VAL A 128 10.78 8.24 -9.95
CA VAL A 128 10.65 8.36 -11.42
C VAL A 128 12.01 8.28 -12.10
N LYS A 129 12.99 9.05 -11.64
CA LYS A 129 14.32 9.12 -12.26
C LYS A 129 15.14 7.83 -12.09
N GLU A 130 14.95 7.10 -10.97
CA GLU A 130 15.73 5.90 -10.69
C GLU A 130 15.07 4.59 -11.16
N SER A 131 13.76 4.58 -11.45
CA SER A 131 13.05 3.33 -11.78
C SER A 131 12.13 3.39 -13.00
N ASP A 132 11.89 4.57 -13.57
CA ASP A 132 11.01 4.77 -14.73
C ASP A 132 9.71 3.94 -14.64
N PRO A 133 8.82 4.24 -13.66
CA PRO A 133 7.60 3.47 -13.47
C PRO A 133 6.72 3.53 -14.72
N TRP A 134 6.10 2.39 -15.09
CA TRP A 134 5.24 2.36 -16.28
C TRP A 134 3.94 3.12 -16.05
N THR A 135 3.49 3.21 -14.81
CA THR A 135 2.27 3.93 -14.45
C THR A 135 2.43 4.72 -13.16
N ILE A 136 1.62 5.77 -12.96
CA ILE A 136 1.51 6.53 -11.71
C ILE A 136 0.02 6.81 -11.47
N MET A 137 -0.45 6.66 -10.22
CA MET A 137 -1.82 6.99 -9.83
C MET A 137 -1.90 8.40 -9.24
N THR A 138 -2.78 9.22 -9.80
CA THR A 138 -3.07 10.56 -9.28
C THR A 138 -3.99 10.50 -8.05
N SER A 139 -3.86 11.46 -7.15
CA SER A 139 -4.55 11.47 -5.85
C SER A 139 -5.92 12.13 -5.87
N TYR A 140 -6.68 11.93 -4.78
CA TYR A 140 -8.02 12.51 -4.61
C TYR A 140 -8.05 14.01 -4.35
N ASN A 141 -7.07 14.50 -3.61
CA ASN A 141 -7.08 15.86 -3.08
C ASN A 141 -6.84 16.92 -4.14
N LYS A 142 -7.26 18.13 -3.83
CA LYS A 142 -6.83 19.33 -4.55
C LYS A 142 -5.43 19.75 -4.11
N LEU A 143 -4.66 20.32 -5.02
CA LEU A 143 -3.32 20.86 -4.76
C LEU A 143 -3.31 22.35 -5.16
N ASN A 144 -3.19 23.24 -4.19
CA ASN A 144 -3.13 24.68 -4.42
C ASN A 144 -4.29 25.25 -5.28
N GLY A 145 -5.41 24.53 -5.35
CA GLY A 145 -6.60 24.93 -6.10
C GLY A 145 -7.24 23.79 -6.88
N PRO A 146 -6.70 23.37 -8.04
CA PRO A 146 -7.26 22.27 -8.85
C PRO A 146 -7.05 20.91 -8.18
N TYR A 147 -7.86 19.94 -8.56
CA TYR A 147 -7.60 18.54 -8.22
C TYR A 147 -6.26 18.08 -8.83
N ALA A 148 -5.52 17.24 -8.11
CA ALA A 148 -4.25 16.71 -8.59
C ALA A 148 -4.40 16.04 -9.98
N VAL A 149 -5.49 15.30 -10.19
CA VAL A 149 -5.82 14.64 -11.47
C VAL A 149 -6.09 15.63 -12.62
N GLN A 150 -6.42 16.89 -12.33
CA GLN A 150 -6.76 17.94 -13.29
C GLN A 150 -5.69 19.05 -13.37
N ASN A 151 -4.55 18.83 -12.74
CA ASN A 151 -3.50 19.84 -12.63
C ASN A 151 -2.45 19.68 -13.72
N TYR A 152 -2.56 20.47 -14.79
CA TYR A 152 -1.65 20.47 -15.95
C TYR A 152 -0.20 20.75 -15.54
N GLU A 153 0.04 21.77 -14.68
CA GLU A 153 1.39 22.09 -14.21
C GLU A 153 2.03 20.89 -13.54
N LEU A 154 1.25 20.21 -12.69
CA LEU A 154 1.72 19.03 -11.96
C LEU A 154 2.02 17.85 -12.89
N LEU A 155 1.04 17.46 -13.71
CA LEU A 155 1.12 16.20 -14.49
C LEU A 155 1.96 16.34 -15.75
N THR A 156 1.84 17.47 -16.44
CA THR A 156 2.55 17.69 -17.71
C THR A 156 3.83 18.46 -17.48
N THR A 157 3.78 19.71 -17.03
CA THR A 157 4.97 20.56 -16.93
C THR A 157 6.04 19.94 -16.02
N ILE A 158 5.69 19.55 -14.79
CA ILE A 158 6.70 19.05 -13.84
C ILE A 158 7.12 17.63 -14.20
N VAL A 159 6.16 16.70 -14.33
CA VAL A 159 6.54 15.28 -14.44
C VAL A 159 6.92 14.88 -15.86
N ARG A 160 6.17 15.31 -16.86
CA ARG A 160 6.48 14.93 -18.25
C ARG A 160 7.61 15.76 -18.83
N ASP A 161 7.55 17.10 -18.68
CA ASP A 161 8.51 17.98 -19.36
C ASP A 161 9.81 18.12 -18.55
N GLU A 162 9.74 18.44 -17.23
CA GLU A 162 10.96 18.64 -16.41
C GLU A 162 11.63 17.30 -16.01
N TRP A 163 10.85 16.28 -15.62
CA TRP A 163 11.43 14.98 -15.23
C TRP A 163 11.60 14.01 -16.40
N GLY A 164 10.94 14.28 -17.54
CA GLY A 164 11.04 13.49 -18.76
C GLY A 164 10.26 12.17 -18.74
N TRP A 165 9.33 11.99 -17.78
CA TRP A 165 8.58 10.74 -17.66
C TRP A 165 7.53 10.56 -18.77
N LYS A 166 7.48 9.35 -19.35
CA LYS A 166 6.64 9.00 -20.51
C LYS A 166 5.57 7.97 -20.22
N GLY A 167 5.46 7.50 -18.97
CA GLY A 167 4.48 6.49 -18.60
C GLY A 167 3.03 6.98 -18.58
N MET A 168 2.14 6.11 -18.18
CA MET A 168 0.69 6.32 -18.16
C MET A 168 0.21 6.77 -16.79
N TYR A 169 -0.59 7.84 -16.72
CA TYR A 169 -1.34 8.18 -15.51
C TYR A 169 -2.66 7.44 -15.45
N VAL A 170 -3.00 6.99 -14.25
CA VAL A 170 -4.33 6.52 -13.88
C VAL A 170 -4.87 7.36 -12.73
N SER A 171 -6.14 7.69 -12.73
CA SER A 171 -6.76 8.36 -11.59
C SER A 171 -7.00 7.40 -10.43
N ASP A 172 -7.01 7.87 -9.20
CA ASP A 172 -7.64 7.14 -8.11
C ASP A 172 -9.17 7.03 -8.37
N TRP A 173 -9.87 6.17 -7.64
CA TRP A 173 -11.27 5.82 -7.87
C TRP A 173 -12.20 7.02 -7.72
N ASN A 174 -12.80 7.48 -8.81
CA ASN A 174 -13.64 8.68 -8.85
C ASN A 174 -12.91 9.99 -8.46
N ALA A 175 -11.59 10.08 -8.62
CA ALA A 175 -10.85 11.31 -8.33
C ALA A 175 -11.19 12.42 -9.33
N GLY A 176 -11.32 13.65 -8.80
CA GLY A 176 -11.68 14.82 -9.61
C GLY A 176 -13.18 14.95 -9.90
N ASP A 177 -13.56 16.03 -10.56
CA ASP A 177 -14.95 16.36 -10.90
C ASP A 177 -15.18 16.68 -12.38
N ASP A 178 -14.09 16.89 -13.16
CA ASP A 178 -14.12 17.20 -14.59
C ASP A 178 -13.20 16.25 -15.37
N ALA A 179 -13.82 15.31 -16.11
CA ALA A 179 -13.12 14.33 -16.93
C ALA A 179 -12.33 14.98 -18.08
N VAL A 180 -12.85 16.08 -18.67
CA VAL A 180 -12.19 16.77 -19.76
C VAL A 180 -10.95 17.51 -19.28
N ALA A 181 -11.05 18.19 -18.14
CA ALA A 181 -9.92 18.85 -17.49
C ALA A 181 -8.82 17.84 -17.11
N ALA A 182 -9.21 16.64 -16.66
CA ALA A 182 -8.25 15.57 -16.38
C ALA A 182 -7.51 15.11 -17.65
N MET A 183 -8.21 14.88 -18.75
CA MET A 183 -7.58 14.53 -20.03
C MET A 183 -6.65 15.64 -20.53
N LEU A 184 -7.08 16.90 -20.45
CA LEU A 184 -6.26 18.06 -20.82
C LEU A 184 -5.01 18.21 -19.96
N ALA A 185 -5.08 17.82 -18.68
CA ALA A 185 -3.94 17.83 -17.79
C ALA A 185 -2.93 16.70 -18.08
N GLY A 186 -3.28 15.74 -18.93
CA GLY A 186 -2.44 14.62 -19.29
C GLY A 186 -2.64 13.36 -18.43
N ASN A 187 -3.77 13.29 -17.67
CA ASN A 187 -4.19 12.04 -17.02
C ASN A 187 -4.82 11.13 -18.07
N ASP A 188 -4.32 9.90 -18.23
CA ASP A 188 -4.62 9.07 -19.39
C ASP A 188 -5.81 8.15 -19.19
N MET A 189 -5.98 7.61 -17.97
CA MET A 189 -7.04 6.66 -17.64
C MET A 189 -7.82 7.14 -16.40
N LEU A 190 -9.12 7.26 -16.54
CA LEU A 190 -10.03 7.64 -15.45
C LEU A 190 -10.72 6.41 -14.87
N GLN A 191 -10.52 6.15 -13.59
CA GLN A 191 -11.17 5.04 -12.90
C GLN A 191 -12.39 5.50 -12.10
N PRO A 192 -13.46 4.67 -12.04
CA PRO A 192 -13.64 3.34 -12.65
C PRO A 192 -14.13 3.35 -14.11
N GLY A 193 -14.14 4.48 -14.80
CA GLY A 193 -14.63 4.60 -16.17
C GLY A 193 -16.17 4.69 -16.23
N GLN A 194 -16.73 5.70 -15.55
CA GLN A 194 -18.19 5.91 -15.52
C GLN A 194 -18.73 6.43 -16.86
N ASP A 195 -19.96 6.05 -17.21
CA ASP A 195 -20.63 6.53 -18.43
C ASP A 195 -20.64 8.05 -18.55
N LYS A 196 -20.84 8.78 -17.45
CA LYS A 196 -20.78 10.24 -17.43
C LYS A 196 -19.42 10.81 -17.87
N GLN A 197 -18.32 10.13 -17.49
CA GLN A 197 -16.95 10.53 -17.88
C GLN A 197 -16.74 10.28 -19.37
N TYR A 198 -17.18 9.10 -19.86
CA TYR A 198 -17.12 8.76 -21.27
C TYR A 198 -17.91 9.75 -22.12
N GLN A 199 -19.16 10.05 -21.78
CA GLN A 199 -20.01 10.99 -22.53
C GLN A 199 -19.40 12.40 -22.55
N ALA A 200 -18.89 12.89 -21.40
CA ALA A 200 -18.24 14.20 -21.35
C ALA A 200 -17.01 14.30 -22.25
N ILE A 201 -16.14 13.27 -22.27
CA ILE A 201 -14.97 13.20 -23.14
C ILE A 201 -15.41 13.16 -24.62
N LEU A 202 -16.38 12.31 -24.97
CA LEU A 202 -16.90 12.17 -26.32
C LEU A 202 -17.48 13.48 -26.86
N GLU A 203 -18.27 14.18 -26.08
CA GLU A 203 -18.85 15.49 -26.44
C GLU A 203 -17.79 16.58 -26.57
N ALA A 204 -16.81 16.59 -25.67
CA ALA A 204 -15.70 17.53 -25.72
C ALA A 204 -14.82 17.30 -26.97
N ALA A 205 -14.55 16.07 -27.34
CA ALA A 205 -13.84 15.73 -28.58
C ALA A 205 -14.62 16.17 -29.81
N LYS A 206 -15.92 15.86 -29.88
CA LYS A 206 -16.80 16.25 -31.02
C LYS A 206 -16.94 17.77 -31.16
N SER A 207 -16.96 18.51 -30.06
CA SER A 207 -17.08 19.98 -30.06
C SER A 207 -15.75 20.72 -30.23
N GLY A 208 -14.61 20.00 -30.22
CA GLY A 208 -13.27 20.59 -30.27
C GLY A 208 -12.79 21.19 -28.95
N LYS A 209 -13.54 21.05 -27.86
CA LYS A 209 -13.09 21.46 -26.50
C LYS A 209 -11.93 20.59 -25.99
N LEU A 210 -11.90 19.32 -26.37
CA LEU A 210 -10.77 18.43 -26.17
C LEU A 210 -10.10 18.21 -27.52
N PRO A 211 -8.92 18.82 -27.79
CA PRO A 211 -8.20 18.62 -29.03
C PRO A 211 -7.87 17.14 -29.27
N MET A 212 -8.01 16.68 -30.51
CA MET A 212 -7.76 15.28 -30.86
C MET A 212 -6.31 14.86 -30.57
N GLU A 213 -5.34 15.76 -30.78
CA GLU A 213 -3.93 15.49 -30.48
C GLU A 213 -3.67 15.23 -28.99
N VAL A 214 -4.46 15.81 -28.07
CA VAL A 214 -4.39 15.52 -26.64
C VAL A 214 -4.96 14.13 -26.36
N LEU A 215 -6.12 13.84 -26.95
CA LEU A 215 -6.77 12.54 -26.80
C LEU A 215 -5.90 11.42 -27.38
N ASP A 216 -5.34 11.63 -28.56
CA ASP A 216 -4.43 10.68 -29.22
C ASP A 216 -3.17 10.44 -28.39
N ALA A 217 -2.60 11.51 -27.77
CA ALA A 217 -1.46 11.37 -26.89
C ALA A 217 -1.79 10.55 -25.64
N ASN A 218 -2.97 10.74 -25.03
CA ASN A 218 -3.43 9.93 -23.89
C ASN A 218 -3.63 8.47 -24.28
N VAL A 219 -4.33 8.21 -25.38
CA VAL A 219 -4.55 6.86 -25.91
C VAL A 219 -3.22 6.17 -26.28
N LYS A 220 -2.29 6.89 -26.90
CA LYS A 220 -0.97 6.36 -27.24
C LYS A 220 -0.25 5.83 -25.99
N ARG A 221 -0.22 6.58 -24.88
CA ARG A 221 0.42 6.13 -23.64
C ARG A 221 -0.24 4.88 -23.06
N ILE A 222 -1.57 4.77 -23.15
CA ILE A 222 -2.28 3.55 -22.75
C ILE A 222 -1.85 2.37 -23.64
N LEU A 223 -1.79 2.56 -24.96
CA LEU A 223 -1.36 1.51 -25.89
C LEU A 223 0.10 1.10 -25.67
N GLU A 224 0.99 2.07 -25.44
CA GLU A 224 2.40 1.82 -25.11
C GLU A 224 2.56 1.02 -23.79
N TYR A 225 1.64 1.20 -22.85
CA TYR A 225 1.56 0.35 -21.67
C TYR A 225 1.05 -1.05 -22.03
N VAL A 226 -0.06 -1.16 -22.74
CA VAL A 226 -0.71 -2.43 -23.10
C VAL A 226 0.26 -3.39 -23.81
N ILE A 227 1.04 -2.91 -24.79
CA ILE A 227 1.99 -3.76 -25.54
C ILE A 227 3.16 -4.29 -24.68
N LYS A 228 3.38 -3.71 -23.50
CA LYS A 228 4.38 -4.21 -22.53
C LYS A 228 3.84 -5.36 -21.68
N THR A 229 2.53 -5.50 -21.55
CA THR A 229 1.88 -6.42 -20.63
C THR A 229 2.09 -7.89 -21.02
N HIS A 230 2.05 -8.76 -20.04
CA HIS A 230 2.15 -10.21 -20.23
C HIS A 230 0.96 -10.76 -21.01
N ASN A 231 -0.25 -10.28 -20.73
CA ASN A 231 -1.45 -10.71 -21.43
C ASN A 231 -1.39 -10.36 -22.92
N PHE A 232 -0.93 -9.16 -23.29
CA PHE A 232 -0.76 -8.79 -24.69
C PHE A 232 0.27 -9.67 -25.40
N LYS A 233 1.36 -10.03 -24.73
CA LYS A 233 2.41 -10.92 -25.27
C LYS A 233 2.00 -12.39 -25.30
N GLY A 234 0.82 -12.75 -24.81
CA GLY A 234 0.33 -14.12 -24.80
C GLY A 234 1.03 -15.03 -23.78
N TYR A 235 1.59 -14.46 -22.72
CA TYR A 235 2.21 -15.22 -21.64
C TYR A 235 1.18 -16.17 -21.01
N LYS A 236 1.61 -17.40 -20.73
CA LYS A 236 0.79 -18.40 -20.06
C LYS A 236 1.15 -18.46 -18.60
N TYR A 237 0.35 -17.80 -17.76
CA TYR A 237 0.54 -17.78 -16.31
C TYR A 237 0.23 -19.17 -15.72
N SER A 238 1.00 -19.52 -14.68
CA SER A 238 0.91 -20.86 -14.04
C SER A 238 -0.18 -20.95 -12.98
N ASN A 239 -0.61 -19.82 -12.41
CA ASN A 239 -1.38 -19.74 -11.17
C ASN A 239 -0.68 -20.36 -9.95
N GLU A 240 0.64 -20.60 -10.05
CA GLU A 240 1.47 -21.26 -9.04
C GLU A 240 2.76 -20.46 -8.79
N PRO A 241 2.69 -19.24 -8.21
CA PRO A 241 3.88 -18.48 -7.86
C PRO A 241 4.69 -19.20 -6.76
N ASN A 242 5.98 -18.88 -6.66
CA ASN A 242 6.85 -19.51 -5.67
C ASN A 242 6.66 -18.89 -4.25
N LEU A 243 5.46 -19.07 -3.67
CA LEU A 243 5.09 -18.54 -2.35
C LEU A 243 6.09 -18.92 -1.25
N LYS A 244 6.71 -20.12 -1.34
CA LYS A 244 7.70 -20.56 -0.35
C LYS A 244 8.98 -19.71 -0.38
N ALA A 245 9.46 -19.35 -1.56
CA ALA A 245 10.59 -18.43 -1.70
C ALA A 245 10.24 -17.03 -1.23
N HIS A 246 9.02 -16.56 -1.54
CA HIS A 246 8.54 -15.26 -1.11
C HIS A 246 8.39 -15.16 0.42
N ALA A 247 7.88 -16.21 1.07
CA ALA A 247 7.81 -16.28 2.54
C ALA A 247 9.21 -16.17 3.19
N LYS A 248 10.27 -16.70 2.54
CA LYS A 248 11.64 -16.53 3.00
C LYS A 248 12.08 -15.06 2.92
N VAL A 249 11.80 -14.38 1.81
CA VAL A 249 12.08 -12.95 1.65
C VAL A 249 11.38 -12.13 2.73
N VAL A 250 10.08 -12.41 2.98
CA VAL A 250 9.31 -11.74 4.05
C VAL A 250 9.97 -11.88 5.40
N ARG A 251 10.44 -13.10 5.74
CA ARG A 251 11.09 -13.38 7.01
C ARG A 251 12.43 -12.63 7.16
N GLU A 252 13.25 -12.63 6.12
CA GLU A 252 14.56 -11.95 6.11
C GLU A 252 14.36 -10.44 6.22
N VAL A 253 13.57 -9.84 5.35
CA VAL A 253 13.32 -8.39 5.33
C VAL A 253 12.57 -7.93 6.59
N GLY A 254 11.65 -8.75 7.11
CA GLY A 254 10.96 -8.46 8.36
C GLY A 254 11.91 -8.39 9.55
N ALA A 255 12.87 -9.32 9.64
CA ALA A 255 13.87 -9.31 10.68
C ALA A 255 14.81 -8.08 10.58
N ASP A 256 15.25 -7.74 9.37
CA ASP A 256 16.14 -6.60 9.11
C ASP A 256 15.44 -5.25 9.37
N GLY A 257 14.11 -5.19 9.21
CA GLY A 257 13.30 -4.00 9.47
C GLY A 257 12.98 -3.77 10.96
N ILE A 258 13.29 -4.71 11.85
CA ILE A 258 13.06 -4.55 13.29
C ILE A 258 14.23 -3.82 13.93
N VAL A 259 13.99 -2.59 14.42
CA VAL A 259 15.01 -1.74 15.04
C VAL A 259 14.87 -1.76 16.57
N LEU A 260 15.92 -2.23 17.25
CA LEU A 260 15.99 -2.22 18.72
C LEU A 260 16.37 -0.83 19.24
N LEU A 261 15.37 -0.02 19.60
CA LEU A 261 15.59 1.37 20.04
C LEU A 261 16.22 1.49 21.43
N LYS A 262 15.92 0.54 22.33
CA LYS A 262 16.42 0.54 23.72
C LYS A 262 16.46 -0.88 24.25
N ASN A 263 17.54 -1.23 24.93
CA ASN A 263 17.69 -2.50 25.65
C ASN A 263 18.42 -2.26 26.97
N SER A 264 17.79 -2.61 28.09
CA SER A 264 18.39 -2.55 29.43
C SER A 264 19.10 -3.85 29.84
N GLY A 265 19.45 -4.71 28.87
CA GLY A 265 20.13 -5.98 29.10
C GLY A 265 19.19 -7.19 29.22
N ILE A 266 17.87 -7.00 29.04
CA ILE A 266 16.91 -8.12 29.06
C ILE A 266 16.97 -8.99 27.79
N LEU A 267 17.34 -8.40 26.67
CA LEU A 267 17.49 -9.09 25.38
C LEU A 267 18.98 -9.37 25.09
N PRO A 268 19.32 -10.56 24.56
CA PRO A 268 18.44 -11.69 24.29
C PRO A 268 17.93 -12.31 25.59
N LEU A 269 16.69 -12.84 25.58
CA LEU A 269 16.10 -13.50 26.74
C LEU A 269 16.90 -14.73 27.14
N ALA A 270 17.31 -14.78 28.41
CA ALA A 270 18.05 -15.93 28.95
C ALA A 270 17.17 -17.18 29.15
N GLY A 271 15.89 -16.98 29.51
CA GLY A 271 14.91 -18.04 29.72
C GLY A 271 14.17 -18.40 28.44
N LYS A 272 13.53 -19.56 28.45
CA LYS A 272 12.69 -20.06 27.36
C LYS A 272 11.17 -20.03 27.69
N LYS A 273 10.78 -19.46 28.83
CA LYS A 273 9.39 -19.27 29.22
C LYS A 273 9.03 -17.81 29.15
N VAL A 274 7.87 -17.49 28.57
CA VAL A 274 7.37 -16.13 28.42
C VAL A 274 5.90 -16.05 28.79
N ALA A 275 5.53 -14.99 29.49
CA ALA A 275 4.15 -14.58 29.73
C ALA A 275 3.81 -13.44 28.74
N LEU A 276 2.77 -13.61 27.94
CA LEU A 276 2.33 -12.61 26.98
C LEU A 276 1.10 -11.88 27.51
N PHE A 277 1.14 -10.56 27.47
CA PHE A 277 0.03 -9.68 27.79
C PHE A 277 -0.37 -8.88 26.55
N GLY A 278 -1.62 -8.43 26.53
CA GLY A 278 -2.19 -7.66 25.43
C GLY A 278 -3.02 -8.48 24.47
N CYS A 279 -4.24 -8.02 24.18
CA CYS A 279 -5.17 -8.70 23.28
C CYS A 279 -4.54 -9.01 21.92
N THR A 280 -3.72 -8.12 21.38
CA THR A 280 -3.05 -8.30 20.08
C THR A 280 -1.95 -9.37 20.07
N SER A 281 -1.48 -9.84 21.22
CA SER A 281 -0.60 -11.01 21.31
C SER A 281 -1.33 -12.31 20.97
N TYR A 282 -2.65 -12.32 21.08
CA TYR A 282 -3.52 -13.49 20.89
C TYR A 282 -4.44 -13.35 19.67
N ASP A 283 -4.92 -12.14 19.38
CA ASP A 283 -5.62 -11.80 18.15
C ASP A 283 -4.69 -10.95 17.27
N TRP A 284 -3.79 -11.63 16.56
CA TRP A 284 -2.74 -11.03 15.77
C TRP A 284 -3.31 -10.24 14.59
N ILE A 285 -2.96 -8.96 14.50
CA ILE A 285 -3.39 -8.11 13.41
C ILE A 285 -2.40 -8.24 12.25
N SER A 286 -2.77 -8.99 11.23
CA SER A 286 -1.96 -9.20 10.02
C SER A 286 -2.28 -8.22 8.90
N GLY A 287 -3.34 -7.44 9.00
CA GLY A 287 -3.74 -6.47 7.99
C GLY A 287 -4.61 -5.36 8.55
N GLY A 288 -4.82 -4.31 7.77
CA GLY A 288 -5.69 -3.20 8.12
C GLY A 288 -7.15 -3.43 7.76
N SER A 289 -7.97 -2.39 7.94
CA SER A 289 -9.35 -2.32 7.44
C SER A 289 -9.39 -1.56 6.10
N GLY A 290 -10.31 -1.90 5.20
CA GLY A 290 -10.47 -1.26 3.90
C GLY A 290 -9.59 -1.86 2.79
N PHE A 291 -9.66 -1.27 1.59
CA PHE A 291 -9.04 -1.85 0.39
C PHE A 291 -7.50 -1.90 0.42
N GLY A 292 -6.84 -0.98 1.12
CA GLY A 292 -5.39 -0.93 1.20
C GLY A 292 -4.78 -1.79 2.31
N GLY A 293 -5.58 -2.49 3.10
CA GLY A 293 -5.11 -3.23 4.27
C GLY A 293 -5.58 -4.68 4.36
N THR A 294 -6.18 -5.21 3.29
CA THR A 294 -6.71 -6.58 3.28
C THR A 294 -5.58 -7.58 3.10
N SER A 295 -5.18 -8.25 4.17
CA SER A 295 -4.44 -9.49 4.06
C SER A 295 -5.41 -10.62 3.70
N VAL A 296 -5.10 -11.36 2.66
CA VAL A 296 -5.81 -12.58 2.24
C VAL A 296 -4.86 -13.77 2.15
N GLY A 297 -3.77 -13.71 2.91
CA GLY A 297 -2.81 -14.82 3.00
C GLY A 297 -3.48 -16.12 3.42
N HIS A 298 -2.92 -17.23 2.99
CA HIS A 298 -3.44 -18.56 3.32
C HIS A 298 -3.35 -18.86 4.83
N TYR A 299 -2.35 -18.30 5.49
CA TYR A 299 -2.14 -18.40 6.94
C TYR A 299 -1.38 -17.17 7.46
N THR A 300 -1.51 -16.93 8.76
CA THR A 300 -0.76 -15.88 9.48
C THR A 300 0.00 -16.55 10.62
N VAL A 301 1.28 -16.24 10.75
CA VAL A 301 2.08 -16.67 11.91
C VAL A 301 1.87 -15.68 13.04
N SER A 302 1.18 -16.11 14.09
CA SER A 302 0.97 -15.29 15.28
C SER A 302 2.25 -15.16 16.12
N LEU A 303 2.27 -14.20 17.06
CA LEU A 303 3.37 -14.04 18.00
C LEU A 303 3.62 -15.34 18.79
N ILE A 304 2.54 -16.01 19.22
CA ILE A 304 2.61 -17.28 19.97
C ILE A 304 3.27 -18.37 19.12
N GLU A 305 2.87 -18.50 17.87
CA GLU A 305 3.45 -19.49 16.95
C GLU A 305 4.91 -19.18 16.65
N GLY A 306 5.24 -17.92 16.37
CA GLY A 306 6.61 -17.49 16.15
C GLY A 306 7.53 -17.80 17.32
N LEU A 307 7.10 -17.53 18.55
CA LEU A 307 7.84 -17.86 19.78
C LEU A 307 8.03 -19.36 19.95
N ARG A 308 6.97 -20.15 19.73
CA ARG A 308 7.05 -21.63 19.80
C ARG A 308 7.98 -22.20 18.75
N CYS A 309 7.98 -21.68 17.53
CA CYS A 309 8.87 -22.10 16.46
C CYS A 309 10.36 -21.94 16.80
N VAL A 310 10.71 -20.96 17.65
CA VAL A 310 12.09 -20.74 18.12
C VAL A 310 12.35 -21.29 19.52
N GLY A 311 11.45 -22.14 20.02
CA GLY A 311 11.64 -22.93 21.25
C GLY A 311 11.26 -22.24 22.55
N TYR A 312 10.43 -21.19 22.50
CA TYR A 312 9.87 -20.61 23.72
C TYR A 312 8.59 -21.32 24.14
N GLU A 313 8.40 -21.46 25.44
CA GLU A 313 7.16 -21.89 26.06
C GLU A 313 6.33 -20.65 26.45
N VAL A 314 5.13 -20.54 25.91
CA VAL A 314 4.19 -19.48 26.26
C VAL A 314 3.33 -19.95 27.43
N TYR A 315 3.21 -19.12 28.46
CA TYR A 315 2.50 -19.42 29.69
C TYR A 315 1.01 -19.71 29.44
N LYS A 316 0.61 -20.97 29.63
CA LYS A 316 -0.70 -21.48 29.20
C LYS A 316 -1.91 -20.83 29.87
N PRO A 317 -1.90 -20.49 31.20
CA PRO A 317 -3.06 -19.85 31.83
C PRO A 317 -3.48 -18.54 31.16
N LEU A 318 -2.52 -17.69 30.75
CA LEU A 318 -2.83 -16.45 30.00
C LEU A 318 -3.50 -16.71 28.67
N ILE A 319 -3.12 -17.79 27.97
CA ILE A 319 -3.79 -18.19 26.72
C ILE A 319 -5.28 -18.42 26.98
N GLY A 320 -5.63 -19.15 28.05
CA GLY A 320 -7.01 -19.40 28.41
C GLY A 320 -7.80 -18.13 28.74
N ILE A 321 -7.20 -17.26 29.55
CA ILE A 321 -7.80 -15.98 29.97
C ILE A 321 -8.09 -15.09 28.73
N TYR A 322 -7.10 -14.88 27.88
CA TYR A 322 -7.27 -14.04 26.68
C TYR A 322 -8.20 -14.67 25.63
N THR A 323 -8.18 -15.99 25.46
CA THR A 323 -9.13 -16.66 24.57
C THR A 323 -10.57 -16.45 25.00
N GLN A 324 -10.87 -16.57 26.30
CA GLN A 324 -12.21 -16.32 26.84
C GLN A 324 -12.60 -14.84 26.72
N HIS A 325 -11.69 -13.92 27.03
CA HIS A 325 -11.93 -12.48 26.91
C HIS A 325 -12.23 -12.09 25.47
N LEU A 326 -11.39 -12.50 24.54
CA LEU A 326 -11.57 -12.20 23.10
C LEU A 326 -12.87 -12.79 22.54
N ALA A 327 -13.26 -13.98 22.98
CA ALA A 327 -14.55 -14.56 22.58
C ALA A 327 -15.77 -13.77 23.12
N ALA A 328 -15.64 -13.16 24.31
CA ALA A 328 -16.67 -12.28 24.85
C ALA A 328 -16.72 -10.94 24.09
N GLU A 329 -15.56 -10.35 23.80
CA GLU A 329 -15.44 -9.12 23.00
C GLU A 329 -15.95 -9.30 21.58
N GLU A 330 -15.68 -10.44 20.94
CA GLU A 330 -16.22 -10.79 19.64
C GLU A 330 -17.75 -10.73 19.62
N LYS A 331 -18.40 -11.32 20.61
CA LYS A 331 -19.86 -11.28 20.73
C LYS A 331 -20.39 -9.87 21.02
N ARG A 332 -19.64 -9.06 21.79
CA ARG A 332 -20.00 -7.67 22.08
C ARG A 332 -19.92 -6.80 20.82
N LEU A 333 -18.83 -6.93 20.06
CA LEU A 333 -18.58 -6.13 18.86
C LEU A 333 -19.45 -6.56 17.67
N PHE A 334 -19.72 -7.84 17.54
CA PHE A 334 -20.42 -8.44 16.41
C PHE A 334 -21.56 -9.36 16.84
N PRO A 335 -22.62 -8.82 17.48
CA PRO A 335 -23.70 -9.63 18.02
C PRO A 335 -24.45 -10.45 16.95
N ASN A 336 -24.38 -10.02 15.69
CA ASN A 336 -24.97 -10.70 14.54
C ASN A 336 -23.93 -11.41 13.64
N GLY A 337 -22.74 -11.68 14.17
CA GLY A 337 -21.60 -12.20 13.43
C GLY A 337 -20.77 -11.12 12.73
N ARG A 338 -19.51 -11.42 12.42
CA ARG A 338 -18.64 -10.49 11.72
C ARG A 338 -19.19 -10.19 10.32
N PRO A 339 -19.32 -8.90 9.94
CA PRO A 339 -19.70 -8.56 8.58
C PRO A 339 -18.57 -8.94 7.61
N PRO A 340 -18.86 -9.02 6.29
CA PRO A 340 -17.81 -9.15 5.29
C PRO A 340 -16.71 -8.11 5.49
N PHE A 341 -15.47 -8.48 5.26
CA PHE A 341 -14.31 -7.63 5.53
C PHE A 341 -14.43 -6.20 4.97
N SER A 342 -14.95 -6.06 3.77
CA SER A 342 -15.16 -4.74 3.11
C SER A 342 -16.11 -3.80 3.86
N LEU A 343 -16.93 -4.34 4.78
CA LEU A 343 -17.88 -3.59 5.59
C LEU A 343 -17.51 -3.58 7.08
N MET A 344 -16.35 -4.14 7.43
CA MET A 344 -15.94 -4.28 8.82
C MET A 344 -15.55 -2.91 9.41
N PRO A 345 -16.21 -2.46 10.48
CA PRO A 345 -15.80 -1.26 11.18
C PRO A 345 -14.42 -1.48 11.84
N PRO A 346 -13.64 -0.44 12.12
CA PRO A 346 -12.38 -0.54 12.84
C PRO A 346 -12.63 -0.81 14.34
N ALA A 347 -13.45 -1.82 14.64
CA ALA A 347 -13.77 -2.23 16.01
C ALA A 347 -12.68 -3.19 16.50
N ARG A 348 -12.19 -2.92 17.70
CA ARG A 348 -11.18 -3.75 18.38
C ARG A 348 -11.72 -4.20 19.72
N ALA A 349 -11.26 -5.38 20.17
CA ALA A 349 -11.46 -5.83 21.53
C ALA A 349 -10.84 -4.82 22.51
N ASP A 350 -11.57 -4.52 23.57
CA ASP A 350 -11.02 -3.76 24.70
C ASP A 350 -9.95 -4.60 25.40
N GLU A 351 -8.93 -3.94 25.96
CA GLU A 351 -7.87 -4.67 26.66
C GLU A 351 -8.39 -5.33 27.93
N LYS A 352 -7.98 -6.59 28.16
CA LYS A 352 -8.33 -7.33 29.37
C LYS A 352 -7.81 -6.59 30.60
N GLN A 353 -8.73 -6.21 31.49
CA GLN A 353 -8.39 -5.69 32.80
C GLN A 353 -8.15 -6.86 33.77
N PHE A 354 -6.96 -6.92 34.34
CA PHE A 354 -6.58 -7.93 35.32
C PHE A 354 -6.83 -7.43 36.74
N THR A 355 -7.33 -8.32 37.58
CA THR A 355 -7.28 -8.09 39.01
C THR A 355 -5.84 -8.27 39.52
N ALA A 356 -5.53 -7.74 40.73
CA ALA A 356 -4.21 -7.93 41.35
C ALA A 356 -3.92 -9.43 41.57
N GLU A 357 -4.93 -10.22 41.89
CA GLU A 357 -4.82 -11.67 42.08
C GLU A 357 -4.48 -12.40 40.78
N GLU A 358 -5.22 -12.11 39.71
CA GLU A 358 -4.93 -12.67 38.37
C GLU A 358 -3.52 -12.30 37.88
N LEU A 359 -3.08 -11.05 38.14
CA LEU A 359 -1.77 -10.58 37.75
C LEU A 359 -0.65 -11.29 38.53
N ASN A 360 -0.79 -11.41 39.83
CA ASN A 360 0.18 -12.11 40.67
C ASN A 360 0.30 -13.58 40.28
N ALA A 361 -0.82 -14.26 40.05
CA ALA A 361 -0.83 -15.65 39.60
C ALA A 361 -0.17 -15.83 38.19
N ALA A 362 -0.10 -14.78 37.40
CA ALA A 362 0.55 -14.81 36.11
C ALA A 362 2.06 -14.50 36.16
N ILE A 363 2.55 -13.94 37.26
CA ILE A 363 3.96 -13.59 37.49
C ILE A 363 4.71 -14.70 38.21
N GLU A 364 4.05 -15.46 39.11
CA GLU A 364 4.59 -16.66 39.77
C GLU A 364 4.75 -17.84 38.80
#